data_35a88bd4c90b941a342d16d8e665e9ca
#
_entry.id   35a88bd4c90b941a342d16d8e665e9ca
#
_cell.length_a   1.000
_cell.length_b   1.000
_cell.length_c   1.000
_cell.angle_alpha   90.00
_cell.angle_beta   90.00
_cell.angle_gamma   90.00
#
_symmetry.space_group_name_H-M   'P 1'
#
loop_
_entity.id
_entity.type
_entity.pdbx_description
1 polymer ?
#
loop_
_entity_poly.entity_id
_entity_poly.type
_entity_poly.pdbx_seq_one_letter_code
_entity_poly.pdbx_strand_id
1 'polypeptide(L)'
;MMIYTDDVRKKLDAILKAFENYIDDQNYFDIVYSKKIGYVWIVVDEPGAAGAEQLDTPEAMLDNLFNDIINDVIAPRSTTHLDEAHTLTESEEAECRRKITAILEQIEGGADEYLDYLDEYIKDYQERYAGGSKS
;
A
#
# COMPACT_ATOMS: atom_id res chain seq x y z
N MET A 1 7.69 -24.32 -8.84
CA MET A 1 6.58 -24.44 -7.86
C MET A 1 5.64 -23.25 -7.97
N MET A 2 4.37 -23.50 -7.99
CA MET A 2 3.37 -22.45 -8.05
C MET A 2 3.12 -21.91 -6.65
N ILE A 3 3.37 -20.62 -6.42
CA ILE A 3 3.18 -20.00 -5.11
C ILE A 3 1.76 -19.50 -4.94
N TYR A 4 1.17 -19.05 -6.05
CA TYR A 4 -0.19 -18.52 -6.05
C TYR A 4 -1.12 -19.42 -6.84
N THR A 5 -2.40 -19.44 -6.44
CA THR A 5 -3.43 -19.99 -7.31
C THR A 5 -3.58 -19.03 -8.50
N ASP A 6 -4.19 -19.51 -9.58
CA ASP A 6 -4.45 -18.66 -10.75
C ASP A 6 -5.29 -17.45 -10.37
N ASP A 7 -6.27 -17.63 -9.49
CA ASP A 7 -7.15 -16.54 -9.06
C ASP A 7 -6.38 -15.47 -8.29
N VAL A 8 -5.53 -15.89 -7.36
CA VAL A 8 -4.71 -14.96 -6.57
C VAL A 8 -3.76 -14.20 -7.48
N ARG A 9 -3.15 -14.89 -8.44
CA ARG A 9 -2.23 -14.25 -9.37
C ARG A 9 -2.93 -13.19 -10.22
N LYS A 10 -4.14 -13.49 -10.70
CA LYS A 10 -4.91 -12.52 -11.47
C LYS A 10 -5.21 -11.28 -10.65
N LYS A 11 -5.55 -11.47 -9.37
CA LYS A 11 -5.83 -10.34 -8.48
C LYS A 11 -4.57 -9.50 -8.24
N LEU A 12 -3.45 -10.13 -8.00
CA LEU A 12 -2.18 -9.43 -7.82
C LEU A 12 -1.79 -8.64 -9.07
N ASP A 13 -1.93 -9.26 -10.23
CA ASP A 13 -1.64 -8.59 -11.51
C ASP A 13 -2.54 -7.39 -11.73
N ALA A 14 -3.82 -7.51 -11.39
CA ALA A 14 -4.78 -6.41 -11.56
C ALA A 14 -4.45 -5.22 -10.66
N ILE A 15 -4.09 -5.51 -9.40
CA ILE A 15 -3.68 -4.48 -8.46
C ILE A 15 -2.41 -3.79 -8.96
N LEU A 16 -1.43 -4.58 -9.35
CA LEU A 16 -0.16 -4.05 -9.82
C LEU A 16 -0.36 -3.15 -11.04
N LYS A 17 -1.21 -3.56 -11.96
CA LYS A 17 -1.51 -2.78 -13.15
C LYS A 17 -2.16 -1.44 -12.79
N ALA A 18 -3.11 -1.47 -11.85
CA ALA A 18 -3.81 -0.26 -11.43
C ALA A 18 -2.86 0.74 -10.77
N PHE A 19 -1.91 0.25 -9.98
CA PHE A 19 -0.96 1.09 -9.25
C PHE A 19 0.32 1.37 -10.04
N GLU A 20 0.42 0.91 -11.28
CA GLU A 20 1.64 1.00 -12.07
C GLU A 20 2.21 2.42 -12.15
N ASN A 21 1.37 3.39 -12.45
CA ASN A 21 1.83 4.77 -12.55
C ASN A 21 2.32 5.31 -11.21
N TYR A 22 1.61 4.97 -10.15
CA TYR A 22 2.02 5.37 -8.82
C TYR A 22 3.37 4.77 -8.46
N ILE A 23 3.55 3.47 -8.73
CA ILE A 23 4.80 2.78 -8.43
C ILE A 23 5.95 3.37 -9.24
N ASP A 24 5.71 3.64 -10.52
CA ASP A 24 6.75 4.20 -11.40
C ASP A 24 7.21 5.57 -10.97
N ASP A 25 6.32 6.33 -10.31
CA ASP A 25 6.67 7.66 -9.81
C ASP A 25 7.52 7.61 -8.53
N GLN A 26 7.56 6.47 -7.88
CA GLN A 26 8.36 6.31 -6.66
C GLN A 26 9.77 5.89 -7.02
N ASN A 27 10.76 6.45 -6.33
CA ASN A 27 12.15 6.11 -6.62
C ASN A 27 12.84 5.41 -5.46
N TYR A 28 12.09 4.99 -4.44
CA TYR A 28 12.67 4.31 -3.28
C TYR A 28 12.14 2.89 -3.10
N PHE A 29 11.16 2.46 -3.89
CA PHE A 29 10.71 1.08 -3.87
C PHE A 29 10.23 0.65 -5.25
N ASP A 30 10.10 -0.66 -5.43
CA ASP A 30 9.54 -1.24 -6.64
C ASP A 30 8.88 -2.56 -6.27
N ILE A 31 8.00 -3.04 -7.12
CA ILE A 31 7.40 -4.36 -6.97
C ILE A 31 7.82 -5.16 -8.20
N VAL A 32 8.53 -6.25 -7.96
CA VAL A 32 9.05 -7.09 -9.04
C VAL A 32 8.50 -8.49 -8.91
N TYR A 33 8.47 -9.21 -10.03
CA TYR A 33 8.03 -10.60 -10.05
C TYR A 33 9.23 -11.52 -10.16
N SER A 34 9.36 -12.43 -9.22
CA SER A 34 10.36 -13.48 -9.23
C SER A 34 9.69 -14.81 -9.58
N LYS A 35 10.24 -15.54 -10.51
CA LYS A 35 9.72 -16.85 -10.88
C LYS A 35 9.74 -17.83 -9.72
N LYS A 36 10.60 -17.58 -8.74
CA LYS A 36 10.81 -18.49 -7.61
C LYS A 36 9.93 -18.16 -6.40
N ILE A 37 9.70 -16.87 -6.14
CA ILE A 37 9.01 -16.46 -4.93
C ILE A 37 7.80 -15.56 -5.19
N GLY A 38 7.50 -15.23 -6.44
CA GLY A 38 6.34 -14.41 -6.77
C GLY A 38 6.62 -12.92 -6.70
N TYR A 39 5.61 -12.16 -6.33
CA TYR A 39 5.75 -10.71 -6.26
C TYR A 39 6.50 -10.30 -5.00
N VAL A 40 7.43 -9.38 -5.15
CA VAL A 40 8.31 -8.93 -4.08
C VAL A 40 8.36 -7.42 -4.07
N TRP A 41 8.11 -6.84 -2.91
CA TRP A 41 8.32 -5.43 -2.67
C TRP A 41 9.80 -5.24 -2.33
N ILE A 42 10.49 -4.43 -3.10
CA ILE A 42 11.91 -4.16 -2.82
C ILE A 42 12.09 -2.69 -2.48
N VAL A 43 12.90 -2.43 -1.47
CA VAL A 43 13.28 -1.08 -1.12
C VAL A 43 14.57 -0.77 -1.87
N VAL A 44 14.54 0.32 -2.64
CA VAL A 44 15.67 0.75 -3.45
C VAL A 44 16.38 1.88 -2.70
N ASP A 45 17.66 1.69 -2.45
CA ASP A 45 18.47 2.68 -1.76
C ASP A 45 19.84 2.69 -2.43
N GLU A 46 20.58 3.75 -2.27
CA GLU A 46 21.92 3.77 -2.82
C GLU A 46 22.84 2.91 -1.95
N PRO A 47 23.59 2.00 -2.56
CA PRO A 47 23.80 1.77 -3.99
C PRO A 47 22.91 0.72 -4.63
N GLY A 48 21.82 0.29 -3.99
CA GLY A 48 20.98 -0.72 -4.59
C GLY A 48 19.82 -1.13 -3.70
N ALA A 49 19.40 -2.39 -3.75
CA ALA A 49 18.28 -2.88 -2.96
C ALA A 49 18.68 -3.01 -1.50
N ALA A 50 17.87 -2.43 -0.62
CA ALA A 50 18.13 -2.42 0.81
C ALA A 50 17.27 -3.41 1.60
N GLY A 51 16.20 -3.93 1.01
CA GLY A 51 15.34 -4.89 1.67
C GLY A 51 14.32 -5.44 0.72
N ALA A 52 13.69 -6.55 1.10
CA ALA A 52 12.70 -7.20 0.26
C ALA A 52 11.63 -7.86 1.14
N GLU A 53 10.41 -7.83 0.65
CA GLU A 53 9.28 -8.47 1.32
C GLU A 53 8.44 -9.19 0.28
N GLN A 54 8.18 -10.47 0.50
CA GLN A 54 7.33 -11.25 -0.38
C GLN A 54 5.87 -10.87 -0.18
N LEU A 55 5.15 -10.66 -1.28
CA LEU A 55 3.74 -10.30 -1.24
C LEU A 55 2.90 -11.54 -1.56
N ASP A 56 2.43 -12.21 -0.51
CA ASP A 56 1.76 -13.49 -0.64
C ASP A 56 0.30 -13.40 -1.08
N THR A 57 -0.36 -12.29 -0.78
CA THR A 57 -1.79 -12.15 -0.99
C THR A 57 -2.11 -10.77 -1.57
N PRO A 58 -3.28 -10.61 -2.21
CA PRO A 58 -3.72 -9.29 -2.64
C PRO A 58 -3.77 -8.29 -1.49
N GLU A 59 -4.20 -8.75 -0.31
CA GLU A 59 -4.26 -7.89 0.88
C GLU A 59 -2.88 -7.40 1.28
N ALA A 60 -1.85 -8.26 1.24
CA ALA A 60 -0.49 -7.86 1.57
C ALA A 60 0.02 -6.78 0.61
N MET A 61 -0.28 -6.94 -0.67
CA MET A 61 0.11 -5.95 -1.67
C MET A 61 -0.59 -4.62 -1.44
N LEU A 62 -1.91 -4.67 -1.18
CA LEU A 62 -2.69 -3.47 -0.90
C LEU A 62 -2.23 -2.78 0.38
N ASP A 63 -1.96 -3.56 1.44
CA ASP A 63 -1.51 -2.99 2.71
C ASP A 63 -0.24 -2.15 2.52
N ASN A 64 0.71 -2.68 1.76
CA ASN A 64 1.95 -1.97 1.51
C ASN A 64 1.73 -0.72 0.68
N LEU A 65 0.90 -0.81 -0.36
CA LEU A 65 0.62 0.33 -1.21
C LEU A 65 -0.18 1.40 -0.48
N PHE A 66 -1.19 1.00 0.29
CA PHE A 66 -1.99 1.94 1.08
C PHE A 66 -1.12 2.65 2.11
N ASN A 67 -0.29 1.90 2.81
CA ASN A 67 0.58 2.47 3.82
C ASN A 67 1.56 3.48 3.21
N ASP A 68 2.08 3.17 2.03
CA ASP A 68 2.99 4.06 1.34
C ASP A 68 2.32 5.37 0.95
N ILE A 69 1.10 5.30 0.43
CA ILE A 69 0.36 6.51 0.06
C ILE A 69 0.03 7.34 1.30
N ILE A 70 -0.38 6.69 2.39
CA ILE A 70 -0.66 7.38 3.63
C ILE A 70 0.60 8.10 4.14
N ASN A 71 1.72 7.43 4.14
CA ASN A 71 2.98 8.04 4.56
C ASN A 71 3.34 9.25 3.72
N ASP A 72 3.08 9.17 2.42
CA ASP A 72 3.34 10.28 1.52
C ASP A 72 2.45 11.48 1.84
N VAL A 73 1.19 11.24 2.16
CA VAL A 73 0.25 12.30 2.50
C VAL A 73 0.64 13.00 3.81
N ILE A 74 1.09 12.26 4.82
CA ILE A 74 1.43 12.83 6.11
C ILE A 74 2.89 13.30 6.20
N ALA A 75 3.71 13.01 5.20
CA ALA A 75 5.13 13.33 5.22
C ALA A 75 5.43 14.80 5.57
N PRO A 76 4.69 15.78 5.04
CA PRO A 76 5.02 17.17 5.34
C PRO A 76 5.00 17.53 6.82
N ARG A 77 4.15 16.85 7.61
CA ARG A 77 4.08 17.14 9.05
C ARG A 77 4.81 16.13 9.92
N SER A 78 5.10 14.96 9.40
CA SER A 78 5.68 13.88 10.19
C SER A 78 7.21 13.91 10.23
N THR A 79 7.84 14.77 9.46
CA THR A 79 9.30 14.78 9.30
C THR A 79 10.03 15.17 10.56
N THR A 80 9.41 15.95 11.43
CA THR A 80 10.06 16.44 12.65
C THR A 80 9.67 15.67 13.90
N HIS A 81 8.61 14.88 13.83
CA HIS A 81 8.09 14.17 15.01
C HIS A 81 7.68 12.76 14.63
N LEU A 82 8.67 11.93 14.33
CA LEU A 82 8.40 10.58 13.85
C LEU A 82 7.73 9.69 14.89
N ASP A 83 7.90 10.01 16.16
CA ASP A 83 7.36 9.20 17.25
C ASP A 83 5.95 9.64 17.68
N GLU A 84 5.45 10.72 17.12
CA GLU A 84 4.14 11.20 17.51
C GLU A 84 3.04 10.46 16.76
N ALA A 85 1.82 10.66 17.23
CA ALA A 85 0.67 9.97 16.66
C ALA A 85 0.58 10.17 15.16
N HIS A 86 0.36 9.09 14.47
CA HIS A 86 0.25 9.08 13.02
C HIS A 86 -1.19 9.00 12.53
N THR A 87 -2.16 9.32 13.42
CA THR A 87 -3.54 9.39 12.99
C THR A 87 -3.69 10.47 11.94
N LEU A 88 -4.60 10.22 11.00
CA LEU A 88 -4.86 11.16 9.91
C LEU A 88 -5.84 12.23 10.39
N THR A 89 -5.60 13.48 10.00
CA THR A 89 -6.62 14.51 10.16
C THR A 89 -7.73 14.25 9.16
N GLU A 90 -8.87 14.90 9.31
CA GLU A 90 -9.98 14.74 8.37
C GLU A 90 -9.53 15.05 6.94
N SER A 91 -8.74 16.10 6.77
CA SER A 91 -8.23 16.50 5.48
C SER A 91 -7.29 15.46 4.90
N GLU A 92 -6.41 14.92 5.73
CA GLU A 92 -5.47 13.87 5.29
C GLU A 92 -6.20 12.59 4.93
N GLU A 93 -7.20 12.20 5.73
CA GLU A 93 -7.97 11.01 5.42
C GLU A 93 -8.71 11.18 4.09
N ALA A 94 -9.33 12.34 3.88
CA ALA A 94 -10.03 12.61 2.63
C ALA A 94 -9.08 12.54 1.44
N GLU A 95 -7.88 13.06 1.58
CA GLU A 95 -6.88 13.01 0.51
C GLU A 95 -6.42 11.60 0.23
N CYS A 96 -6.16 10.80 1.27
CA CYS A 96 -5.78 9.40 1.11
C CYS A 96 -6.88 8.62 0.38
N ARG A 97 -8.13 8.79 0.82
CA ARG A 97 -9.26 8.11 0.20
C ARG A 97 -9.41 8.51 -1.26
N ARG A 98 -9.28 9.78 -1.56
CA ARG A 98 -9.41 10.27 -2.93
C ARG A 98 -8.34 9.66 -3.84
N LYS A 99 -7.09 9.69 -3.37
CA LYS A 99 -5.97 9.16 -4.17
C LYS A 99 -6.09 7.66 -4.40
N ILE A 100 -6.37 6.93 -3.33
CA ILE A 100 -6.43 5.47 -3.43
C ILE A 100 -7.67 5.03 -4.19
N THR A 101 -8.82 5.65 -3.94
CA THR A 101 -10.06 5.32 -4.64
C THR A 101 -9.91 5.50 -6.14
N ALA A 102 -9.28 6.61 -6.57
CA ALA A 102 -9.07 6.86 -7.99
C ALA A 102 -8.28 5.73 -8.66
N ILE A 103 -7.32 5.15 -7.93
CA ILE A 103 -6.53 4.05 -8.45
C ILE A 103 -7.35 2.75 -8.43
N LEU A 104 -8.04 2.47 -7.32
CA LEU A 104 -8.80 1.23 -7.17
C LEU A 104 -9.93 1.12 -8.20
N GLU A 105 -10.52 2.24 -8.57
CA GLU A 105 -11.60 2.26 -9.56
C GLU A 105 -11.13 1.81 -10.93
N GLN A 106 -9.83 1.79 -11.17
CA GLN A 106 -9.28 1.31 -12.42
C GLN A 106 -9.16 -0.21 -12.47
N ILE A 107 -9.35 -0.88 -11.33
CA ILE A 107 -9.26 -2.34 -11.27
C ILE A 107 -10.52 -2.93 -11.88
N GLU A 108 -10.33 -3.70 -12.95
CA GLU A 108 -11.42 -4.28 -13.68
C GLU A 108 -12.08 -5.40 -12.89
N GLY A 109 -13.39 -5.29 -12.67
CA GLY A 109 -14.18 -6.35 -12.05
C GLY A 109 -14.03 -6.53 -10.56
N GLY A 110 -13.27 -5.67 -9.88
CA GLY A 110 -13.01 -5.89 -8.47
C GLY A 110 -12.94 -4.64 -7.60
N ALA A 111 -13.30 -3.49 -8.14
CA ALA A 111 -13.14 -2.23 -7.43
C ALA A 111 -13.90 -2.20 -6.11
N ASP A 112 -15.13 -2.68 -6.08
CA ASP A 112 -15.97 -2.61 -4.88
C ASP A 112 -15.36 -3.37 -3.70
N GLU A 113 -14.82 -4.56 -3.96
CA GLU A 113 -14.17 -5.36 -2.95
C GLU A 113 -13.00 -4.60 -2.31
N TYR A 114 -12.21 -3.96 -3.14
CA TYR A 114 -11.03 -3.24 -2.66
C TYR A 114 -11.38 -1.91 -2.01
N LEU A 115 -12.47 -1.27 -2.42
CA LEU A 115 -12.95 -0.07 -1.75
C LEU A 115 -13.43 -0.38 -0.34
N ASP A 116 -14.12 -1.51 -0.16
CA ASP A 116 -14.51 -1.97 1.17
C ASP A 116 -13.28 -2.28 2.01
N TYR A 117 -12.28 -2.88 1.42
CA TYR A 117 -11.03 -3.17 2.11
C TYR A 117 -10.32 -1.88 2.54
N LEU A 118 -10.33 -0.87 1.69
CA LEU A 118 -9.75 0.43 2.01
C LEU A 118 -10.44 1.05 3.23
N ASP A 119 -11.77 1.00 3.29
CA ASP A 119 -12.51 1.53 4.42
C ASP A 119 -12.07 0.85 5.73
N GLU A 120 -11.95 -0.47 5.71
CA GLU A 120 -11.50 -1.21 6.89
C GLU A 120 -10.06 -0.87 7.22
N TYR A 121 -9.21 -0.74 6.23
CA TYR A 121 -7.81 -0.43 6.43
C TYR A 121 -7.64 0.93 7.12
N ILE A 122 -8.33 1.96 6.64
CA ILE A 122 -8.23 3.29 7.22
C ILE A 122 -8.79 3.31 8.63
N LYS A 123 -9.90 2.61 8.86
CA LYS A 123 -10.49 2.52 10.18
C LYS A 123 -9.51 1.89 11.17
N ASP A 124 -8.92 0.75 10.77
CA ASP A 124 -7.95 0.05 11.61
C ASP A 124 -6.70 0.91 11.84
N TYR A 125 -6.26 1.62 10.81
CA TYR A 125 -5.12 2.52 10.92
C TYR A 125 -5.38 3.60 11.98
N GLN A 126 -6.54 4.26 11.90
CA GLN A 126 -6.88 5.31 12.84
C GLN A 126 -7.01 4.76 14.27
N GLU A 127 -7.66 3.62 14.43
CA GLU A 127 -7.83 3.01 15.74
C GLU A 127 -6.49 2.58 16.35
N ARG A 128 -5.60 2.05 15.54
CA ARG A 128 -4.30 1.59 16.00
C ARG A 128 -3.49 2.71 16.62
N TYR A 129 -3.43 3.85 15.94
CA TYR A 129 -2.62 4.96 16.41
C TYR A 129 -3.32 5.76 17.52
N ALA A 130 -4.63 5.90 17.45
CA ALA A 130 -5.39 6.55 18.51
C ALA A 130 -5.30 5.76 19.81
N GLY A 131 -5.44 4.43 19.72
CA GLY A 131 -5.30 3.56 20.89
C GLY A 131 -3.92 3.62 21.49
N GLY A 132 -2.89 3.60 20.65
CA GLY A 132 -1.50 3.66 21.08
C GLY A 132 -1.17 4.95 21.82
N SER A 133 -1.75 6.05 21.40
CA SER A 133 -1.45 7.35 22.00
C SER A 133 -2.07 7.53 23.38
N LYS A 134 -2.96 6.66 23.78
CA LYS A 134 -3.63 6.74 25.07
C LYS A 134 -2.94 5.98 26.19
N SER A 135 -2.02 5.12 25.84
CA SER A 135 -1.34 4.27 26.80
C SER A 135 -0.17 4.96 27.50
#